data_254cb393122c48ed820b44f02ff8153f
#
_entry.id   254cb393122c48ed820b44f02ff8153f
#
_cell.length_a   1.000
_cell.length_b   1.000
_cell.length_c   1.000
_cell.angle_alpha   90.00
_cell.angle_beta   90.00
_cell.angle_gamma   90.00
#
_symmetry.space_group_name_H-M   'P 1'
#
loop_
_entity.id
_entity.type
_entity.pdbx_description
1 polymer ?
#
loop_
_entity_poly.entity_id
_entity_poly.type
_entity_poly.pdbx_seq_one_letter_code
_entity_poly.pdbx_strand_id
1 'polypeptide(L)'
;MTESQLGWFRRPAAEKRRGGDTYYEEKPCDEVTIRMVSTTCRRAEARGQYLLLRGGFTVNKELVIVLDFGGQYNQLVARRVRECNVYCEIYSYKTDLAKIKEMNPKGIILTGGPNSCYEEGAPTYSKELFEMGIPVLGLCYGAQLMMHVLGGKVEKAPVREYGKTDVQVNKNSALFQDVSEHTVCWMSHFDYISQVAPGFTACAKTADCPVAAAENPEKKLYAIQFHPEVLHTVEGTKMLSNFVYHVCHCSGDWRMDSFVEHQIKAIREKVGDGKVLLALSGGVDSSVLAGLLSRAIGKQLTCVFVDHGLLRKNEGDEVEEVFGKSGTFDLNFVRVNAQERYYKKLEGQTEPESKRKIIGEEFIRVFEEEAKKIGAVDFLAQGTIYPDVVESGLGGESTVIKSHHNVGGLPEKVDFKELIEPLRDLFKDEVRKVGLELGLPEYLVFRQPFPGPGLGIRIIGEVTADKVRIVQDSDYIYREEVDKAAKAYKEENGKDAPWMPNQYFAALTNMRSVGVMGDERTYDYAVALRAVTTVDFMTAESAQIPFEVLQTVMTRIINEVRGVNRVFYDLTSKPPGTIEFE
;
A
#
# COMPACT_ATOMS: atom_id res chain seq x y z
N MET A 1 -44.59 -25.18 30.77
CA MET A 1 -45.33 -24.25 29.88
C MET A 1 -44.42 -24.05 28.69
N THR A 2 -44.53 -24.92 27.83
CA THR A 2 -45.19 -25.08 26.52
C THR A 2 -44.42 -24.40 25.39
N GLU A 3 -43.76 -25.30 24.67
CA GLU A 3 -43.37 -25.11 23.27
C GLU A 3 -44.44 -24.43 22.45
N SER A 4 -44.07 -23.42 21.71
CA SER A 4 -44.65 -23.06 20.40
C SER A 4 -44.16 -21.69 20.00
N GLN A 5 -43.22 -21.69 19.05
CA GLN A 5 -43.01 -20.71 17.97
C GLN A 5 -41.60 -20.88 17.34
N LEU A 6 -41.41 -22.04 16.72
CA LEU A 6 -40.37 -22.27 15.72
C LEU A 6 -41.07 -22.75 14.46
N GLY A 7 -41.26 -21.85 13.54
CA GLY A 7 -41.80 -22.17 12.21
C GLY A 7 -41.74 -20.94 11.34
N TRP A 8 -40.79 -20.96 10.42
CA TRP A 8 -40.74 -20.27 9.13
C TRP A 8 -39.30 -20.18 8.66
N PHE A 9 -38.91 -21.21 7.92
CA PHE A 9 -38.01 -21.15 6.75
C PHE A 9 -37.81 -22.58 6.23
N ARG A 10 -38.80 -23.05 5.44
CA ARG A 10 -38.62 -24.17 4.53
C ARG A 10 -38.44 -23.61 3.12
N ARG A 11 -37.33 -24.00 2.46
CA ARG A 11 -37.10 -23.81 1.03
C ARG A 11 -38.09 -24.64 0.21
N PRO A 12 -38.63 -24.14 -0.90
CA PRO A 12 -39.32 -24.98 -1.88
C PRO A 12 -38.30 -25.71 -2.77
N ALA A 13 -38.64 -26.96 -3.10
CA ALA A 13 -37.91 -27.83 -3.97
C ALA A 13 -37.96 -27.37 -5.44
N ALA A 14 -36.87 -27.66 -6.16
CA ALA A 14 -36.71 -27.39 -7.59
C ALA A 14 -37.64 -28.26 -8.44
N GLU A 15 -38.49 -27.65 -9.23
CA GLU A 15 -39.20 -28.26 -10.38
C GLU A 15 -38.35 -28.16 -11.65
N LYS A 16 -38.07 -29.31 -12.25
CA LYS A 16 -37.43 -29.44 -13.56
C LYS A 16 -38.39 -28.97 -14.66
N ARG A 17 -38.03 -27.94 -15.41
CA ARG A 17 -38.58 -27.72 -16.76
C ARG A 17 -37.47 -27.86 -17.81
N ARG A 18 -37.76 -28.71 -18.80
CA ARG A 18 -36.97 -28.98 -19.99
C ARG A 18 -37.10 -27.85 -21.02
N GLY A 19 -36.02 -27.57 -21.74
CA GLY A 19 -36.06 -27.15 -23.13
C GLY A 19 -35.68 -25.71 -23.40
N GLY A 20 -34.60 -25.49 -24.13
CA GLY A 20 -34.27 -24.26 -24.83
C GLY A 20 -32.78 -23.91 -24.75
N ASP A 21 -31.98 -24.60 -25.59
CA ASP A 21 -30.58 -24.19 -25.85
C ASP A 21 -30.53 -22.81 -26.47
N THR A 22 -29.95 -21.87 -25.78
CA THR A 22 -29.32 -20.70 -26.39
C THR A 22 -27.92 -20.58 -25.83
N TYR A 23 -26.99 -21.08 -26.61
CA TYR A 23 -25.55 -20.79 -26.43
C TYR A 23 -25.34 -19.29 -26.57
N TYR A 24 -24.94 -18.63 -25.50
CA TYR A 24 -24.23 -17.35 -25.60
C TYR A 24 -22.77 -17.71 -25.89
N GLU A 25 -22.37 -17.51 -27.15
CA GLU A 25 -20.97 -17.49 -27.53
C GLU A 25 -20.29 -16.36 -26.73
N GLU A 26 -19.39 -16.72 -25.82
CA GLU A 26 -18.38 -15.81 -25.31
C GLU A 26 -17.52 -15.38 -26.48
N LYS A 27 -17.70 -14.15 -26.94
CA LYS A 27 -16.73 -13.52 -27.84
C LYS A 27 -15.43 -13.32 -27.05
N PRO A 28 -14.28 -13.76 -27.59
CA PRO A 28 -13.00 -13.48 -26.95
C PRO A 28 -12.80 -11.98 -26.85
N CYS A 29 -12.35 -11.50 -25.68
CA CYS A 29 -11.87 -10.15 -25.48
C CYS A 29 -10.83 -9.83 -26.55
N ASP A 30 -11.04 -8.73 -27.24
CA ASP A 30 -10.25 -8.32 -28.39
C ASP A 30 -8.74 -8.36 -28.14
N GLU A 31 -8.03 -9.09 -29.00
CA GLU A 31 -6.55 -9.10 -29.12
C GLU A 31 -5.91 -7.71 -29.24
N VAL A 32 -6.70 -6.67 -29.41
CA VAL A 32 -6.25 -5.27 -29.56
C VAL A 32 -5.69 -4.70 -28.25
N THR A 33 -6.28 -5.04 -27.10
CA THR A 33 -5.79 -4.54 -25.80
C THR A 33 -4.48 -5.21 -25.37
N ILE A 34 -4.32 -6.51 -25.68
CA ILE A 34 -3.08 -7.25 -25.42
C ILE A 34 -1.97 -6.82 -26.40
N ARG A 35 -2.32 -6.47 -27.66
CA ARG A 35 -1.35 -5.95 -28.62
C ARG A 35 -0.84 -4.55 -28.28
N MET A 36 -1.63 -3.66 -27.69
CA MET A 36 -1.13 -2.34 -27.29
C MET A 36 -0.09 -2.41 -26.18
N VAL A 37 -0.34 -3.19 -25.13
CA VAL A 37 0.65 -3.38 -24.04
C VAL A 37 1.90 -4.10 -24.54
N SER A 38 1.76 -5.11 -25.42
CA SER A 38 2.89 -5.87 -25.95
C SER A 38 3.67 -5.09 -27.03
N THR A 39 3.03 -4.17 -27.75
CA THR A 39 3.70 -3.39 -28.80
C THR A 39 4.52 -2.24 -28.22
N THR A 40 4.05 -1.63 -27.12
CA THR A 40 4.80 -0.59 -26.40
C THR A 40 6.02 -1.19 -25.69
N CYS A 41 5.87 -2.36 -25.09
CA CYS A 41 6.98 -3.09 -24.49
C CYS A 41 7.98 -3.58 -25.54
N ARG A 42 7.53 -4.11 -26.70
CA ARG A 42 8.43 -4.56 -27.78
C ARG A 42 9.14 -3.43 -28.53
N ARG A 43 8.56 -2.23 -28.63
CA ARG A 43 9.27 -1.08 -29.22
C ARG A 43 10.35 -0.54 -28.28
N ALA A 44 10.16 -0.64 -27.00
CA ALA A 44 11.16 -0.29 -26.00
C ALA A 44 12.30 -1.34 -25.95
N GLU A 45 11.98 -2.64 -26.04
CA GLU A 45 12.97 -3.71 -26.21
C GLU A 45 13.73 -3.61 -27.54
N ALA A 46 13.09 -3.18 -28.62
CA ALA A 46 13.73 -3.00 -29.93
C ALA A 46 14.68 -1.81 -30.00
N ARG A 47 14.62 -0.85 -29.06
CA ARG A 47 15.58 0.26 -28.98
C ARG A 47 16.77 -0.02 -28.06
N GLY A 48 16.87 -1.20 -27.45
CA GLY A 48 18.05 -1.63 -26.69
C GLY A 48 18.40 -0.74 -25.48
N GLN A 49 17.45 0.03 -24.94
CA GLN A 49 17.69 1.05 -23.92
C GLN A 49 16.80 0.95 -22.69
N TYR A 50 16.34 -0.25 -22.34
CA TYR A 50 16.02 -0.53 -20.95
C TYR A 50 17.27 -1.09 -20.25
N LEU A 51 18.33 -0.32 -20.19
CA LEU A 51 19.25 -0.45 -19.08
C LEU A 51 18.47 0.05 -17.84
N LEU A 52 17.66 -0.86 -17.29
CA LEU A 52 17.27 -0.77 -15.89
C LEU A 52 18.53 -0.33 -15.15
N LEU A 53 18.46 0.81 -14.47
CA LEU A 53 19.47 1.22 -13.52
C LEU A 53 19.62 0.17 -12.42
N ARG A 54 20.18 -0.99 -12.74
CA ARG A 54 20.99 -1.79 -11.84
C ARG A 54 22.41 -1.19 -11.70
N GLY A 55 22.70 -0.08 -12.36
CA GLY A 55 23.69 0.89 -12.00
C GLY A 55 23.21 1.77 -10.85
N GLY A 56 22.41 1.21 -9.96
CA GLY A 56 22.16 1.76 -8.65
C GLY A 56 23.48 1.80 -7.94
N PHE A 57 23.80 2.96 -7.42
CA PHE A 57 24.91 3.21 -6.53
C PHE A 57 25.12 2.00 -5.65
N THR A 58 26.27 1.34 -5.79
CA THR A 58 26.80 0.41 -4.82
C THR A 58 27.20 1.19 -3.57
N VAL A 59 26.20 1.71 -2.86
CA VAL A 59 26.30 1.81 -1.42
C VAL A 59 26.44 0.36 -0.99
N ASN A 60 27.45 0.05 -0.23
CA ASN A 60 27.64 -1.26 0.41
C ASN A 60 26.50 -1.41 1.43
N LYS A 61 25.26 -1.60 0.95
CA LYS A 61 24.07 -1.74 1.77
C LYS A 61 24.08 -3.15 2.34
N GLU A 62 23.93 -3.26 3.64
CA GLU A 62 23.71 -4.54 4.29
C GLU A 62 22.33 -5.06 3.87
N LEU A 63 22.33 -6.02 2.94
CA LEU A 63 21.11 -6.56 2.33
C LEU A 63 20.58 -7.76 3.12
N VAL A 64 19.30 -7.73 3.47
CA VAL A 64 18.52 -8.92 3.87
C VAL A 64 17.56 -9.25 2.72
N ILE A 65 17.53 -10.53 2.32
CA ILE A 65 16.60 -11.01 1.28
C ILE A 65 15.38 -11.63 1.94
N VAL A 66 14.20 -11.26 1.44
CA VAL A 66 12.93 -11.88 1.79
C VAL A 66 12.50 -12.74 0.60
N LEU A 67 12.45 -14.07 0.77
CA LEU A 67 11.96 -15.00 -0.25
C LEU A 67 10.45 -15.21 -0.07
N ASP A 68 9.69 -14.82 -1.08
CA ASP A 68 8.24 -14.89 -1.11
C ASP A 68 7.76 -16.26 -1.60
N PHE A 69 7.04 -16.97 -0.74
CA PHE A 69 6.40 -18.26 -1.01
C PHE A 69 4.89 -18.13 -1.31
N GLY A 70 4.41 -16.93 -1.61
CA GLY A 70 3.00 -16.66 -1.93
C GLY A 70 2.15 -16.32 -0.70
N GLY A 71 2.76 -16.00 0.43
CA GLY A 71 2.07 -15.56 1.63
C GLY A 71 1.53 -14.13 1.53
N GLN A 72 0.51 -13.81 2.32
CA GLN A 72 -0.12 -12.48 2.33
C GLN A 72 0.75 -11.39 2.98
N TYR A 73 1.72 -11.76 3.82
CA TYR A 73 2.48 -10.83 4.66
C TYR A 73 3.92 -10.58 4.20
N ASN A 74 4.30 -10.96 2.98
CA ASN A 74 5.65 -10.79 2.45
C ASN A 74 6.15 -9.34 2.49
N GLN A 75 5.33 -8.39 2.04
CA GLN A 75 5.65 -6.96 2.10
C GLN A 75 5.74 -6.45 3.56
N LEU A 76 4.92 -7.00 4.45
CA LEU A 76 4.96 -6.63 5.86
C LEU A 76 6.24 -7.11 6.55
N VAL A 77 6.72 -8.34 6.22
CA VAL A 77 8.03 -8.83 6.69
C VAL A 77 9.14 -7.89 6.26
N ALA A 78 9.19 -7.53 4.96
CA ALA A 78 10.19 -6.61 4.44
C ALA A 78 10.12 -5.23 5.12
N ARG A 79 8.92 -4.70 5.33
CA ARG A 79 8.72 -3.44 6.05
C ARG A 79 9.24 -3.49 7.48
N ARG A 80 9.01 -4.59 8.23
CA ARG A 80 9.55 -4.75 9.59
C ARG A 80 11.07 -4.78 9.62
N VAL A 81 11.71 -5.41 8.63
CA VAL A 81 13.17 -5.37 8.48
C VAL A 81 13.66 -3.94 8.25
N ARG A 82 12.97 -3.18 7.36
CA ARG A 82 13.30 -1.76 7.10
C ARG A 82 13.08 -0.86 8.32
N GLU A 83 12.08 -1.14 9.15
CA GLU A 83 11.87 -0.45 10.43
C GLU A 83 13.03 -0.67 11.41
N CYS A 84 13.80 -1.75 11.26
CA CYS A 84 15.07 -1.97 11.95
C CYS A 84 16.27 -1.25 11.28
N ASN A 85 16.06 -0.30 10.39
CA ASN A 85 17.11 0.39 9.62
C ASN A 85 18.02 -0.54 8.82
N VAL A 86 17.50 -1.67 8.36
CA VAL A 86 18.23 -2.64 7.52
C VAL A 86 17.59 -2.71 6.15
N TYR A 87 18.38 -2.56 5.10
CA TYR A 87 17.87 -2.64 3.73
C TYR A 87 17.45 -4.08 3.39
N CYS A 88 16.28 -4.24 2.76
CA CYS A 88 15.84 -5.55 2.30
C CYS A 88 15.12 -5.47 0.96
N GLU A 89 15.13 -6.57 0.23
CA GLU A 89 14.44 -6.76 -1.04
C GLU A 89 13.64 -8.06 -1.01
N ILE A 90 12.49 -8.05 -1.71
CA ILE A 90 11.63 -9.23 -1.86
C ILE A 90 11.94 -9.90 -3.19
N TYR A 91 12.18 -11.21 -3.15
CA TYR A 91 12.38 -12.04 -4.32
C TYR A 91 11.44 -13.25 -4.29
N SER A 92 11.04 -13.73 -5.47
CA SER A 92 10.29 -14.99 -5.58
C SER A 92 11.12 -16.17 -5.07
N TYR A 93 10.46 -17.17 -4.48
CA TYR A 93 11.08 -18.46 -4.14
C TYR A 93 11.71 -19.17 -5.34
N LYS A 94 11.37 -18.79 -6.58
CA LYS A 94 11.97 -19.31 -7.82
C LYS A 94 13.31 -18.65 -8.18
N THR A 95 13.76 -17.68 -7.40
CA THR A 95 15.04 -17.00 -7.66
C THR A 95 16.20 -17.99 -7.58
N ASP A 96 17.05 -17.96 -8.61
CA ASP A 96 18.21 -18.85 -8.69
C ASP A 96 19.16 -18.65 -7.50
N LEU A 97 19.65 -19.75 -6.92
CA LEU A 97 20.60 -19.75 -5.81
C LEU A 97 21.91 -19.03 -6.18
N ALA A 98 22.36 -19.12 -7.44
CA ALA A 98 23.56 -18.43 -7.91
C ALA A 98 23.38 -16.90 -7.81
N LYS A 99 22.18 -16.41 -8.15
CA LYS A 99 21.83 -14.98 -8.01
C LYS A 99 21.81 -14.54 -6.54
N ILE A 100 21.25 -15.37 -5.64
CA ILE A 100 21.27 -15.08 -4.19
C ILE A 100 22.72 -15.01 -3.67
N LYS A 101 23.59 -15.93 -4.12
CA LYS A 101 25.03 -15.92 -3.77
C LYS A 101 25.74 -14.67 -4.27
N GLU A 102 25.45 -14.23 -5.50
CA GLU A 102 26.02 -13.02 -6.10
C GLU A 102 25.64 -11.77 -5.30
N MET A 103 24.39 -11.69 -4.82
CA MET A 103 23.92 -10.57 -4.00
C MET A 103 24.56 -10.52 -2.61
N ASN A 104 25.15 -11.62 -2.14
CA ASN A 104 25.86 -11.74 -0.86
C ASN A 104 25.09 -11.14 0.34
N PRO A 105 23.85 -11.60 0.62
CA PRO A 105 23.03 -11.01 1.67
C PRO A 105 23.56 -11.34 3.06
N LYS A 106 23.31 -10.46 4.03
CA LYS A 106 23.60 -10.65 5.45
C LYS A 106 22.67 -11.67 6.10
N GLY A 107 21.45 -11.82 5.57
CA GLY A 107 20.45 -12.77 6.04
C GLY A 107 19.37 -13.02 5.01
N ILE A 108 18.66 -14.13 5.17
CA ILE A 108 17.55 -14.55 4.31
C ILE A 108 16.34 -14.84 5.19
N ILE A 109 15.17 -14.32 4.84
CA ILE A 109 13.90 -14.61 5.51
C ILE A 109 12.99 -15.34 4.51
N LEU A 110 12.48 -16.51 4.89
CA LEU A 110 11.49 -17.26 4.13
C LEU A 110 10.10 -16.93 4.66
N THR A 111 9.20 -16.46 3.82
CA THR A 111 7.86 -16.02 4.24
C THR A 111 6.89 -17.19 4.48
N GLY A 112 5.70 -16.88 4.95
CA GLY A 112 4.54 -17.79 4.91
C GLY A 112 4.12 -18.12 3.48
N GLY A 113 3.25 -19.13 3.35
CA GLY A 113 2.70 -19.57 2.07
C GLY A 113 1.35 -20.28 2.26
N PRO A 114 0.53 -20.40 1.19
CA PRO A 114 -0.83 -20.95 1.29
C PRO A 114 -0.89 -22.49 1.28
N ASN A 115 0.21 -23.18 0.97
CA ASN A 115 0.26 -24.62 0.75
C ASN A 115 0.81 -25.39 1.96
N SER A 116 0.62 -26.71 1.98
CA SER A 116 1.39 -27.62 2.83
C SER A 116 2.73 -27.94 2.18
N CYS A 117 3.85 -27.79 2.91
CA CYS A 117 5.20 -27.90 2.34
C CYS A 117 5.58 -29.30 1.84
N TYR A 118 4.79 -30.32 2.17
CA TYR A 118 4.96 -31.72 1.74
C TYR A 118 4.03 -32.13 0.59
N GLU A 119 3.16 -31.22 0.10
CA GLU A 119 2.28 -31.50 -1.05
C GLU A 119 3.06 -31.44 -2.37
N GLU A 120 2.66 -32.28 -3.33
CA GLU A 120 3.24 -32.26 -4.66
C GLU A 120 2.97 -30.92 -5.37
N GLY A 121 4.02 -30.29 -5.89
CA GLY A 121 3.92 -28.99 -6.54
C GLY A 121 3.92 -27.79 -5.59
N ALA A 122 4.03 -28.00 -4.27
CA ALA A 122 4.17 -26.91 -3.32
C ALA A 122 5.46 -26.09 -3.57
N PRO A 123 5.43 -24.77 -3.33
CA PRO A 123 6.62 -23.93 -3.41
C PRO A 123 7.75 -24.50 -2.56
N THR A 124 8.90 -24.77 -3.14
CA THR A 124 10.04 -25.36 -2.43
C THR A 124 11.34 -24.65 -2.77
N TYR A 125 12.37 -24.91 -1.97
CA TYR A 125 13.72 -24.47 -2.24
C TYR A 125 14.72 -25.58 -1.94
N SER A 126 15.89 -25.53 -2.60
CA SER A 126 16.90 -26.57 -2.45
C SER A 126 17.60 -26.52 -1.09
N LYS A 127 18.09 -27.67 -0.64
CA LYS A 127 18.80 -27.82 0.64
C LYS A 127 20.06 -26.95 0.71
N GLU A 128 20.69 -26.70 -0.44
CA GLU A 128 21.90 -25.87 -0.54
C GLU A 128 21.68 -24.44 -0.04
N LEU A 129 20.45 -23.90 -0.04
CA LEU A 129 20.13 -22.60 0.57
C LEU A 129 20.52 -22.57 2.04
N PHE A 130 20.20 -23.65 2.78
CA PHE A 130 20.46 -23.78 4.21
C PHE A 130 21.92 -24.17 4.53
N GLU A 131 22.71 -24.48 3.52
CA GLU A 131 24.13 -24.87 3.63
C GLU A 131 25.07 -23.74 3.22
N MET A 132 24.54 -22.57 2.82
CA MET A 132 25.35 -21.42 2.39
C MET A 132 26.12 -20.72 3.52
N GLY A 133 25.83 -21.03 4.79
CA GLY A 133 26.41 -20.34 5.95
C GLY A 133 25.88 -18.91 6.18
N ILE A 134 24.90 -18.47 5.39
CA ILE A 134 24.16 -17.23 5.57
C ILE A 134 23.04 -17.49 6.59
N PRO A 135 22.80 -16.57 7.55
CA PRO A 135 21.66 -16.69 8.46
C PRO A 135 20.31 -16.82 7.73
N VAL A 136 19.50 -17.81 8.11
CA VAL A 136 18.15 -18.01 7.54
C VAL A 136 17.10 -18.05 8.64
N LEU A 137 16.04 -17.25 8.48
CA LEU A 137 14.85 -17.28 9.32
C LEU A 137 13.65 -17.75 8.49
N GLY A 138 13.03 -18.87 8.85
CA GLY A 138 11.77 -19.31 8.28
C GLY A 138 10.58 -18.83 9.12
N LEU A 139 9.56 -18.27 8.47
CA LEU A 139 8.31 -17.83 9.11
C LEU A 139 7.15 -18.69 8.60
N CYS A 140 6.37 -19.28 9.49
CA CYS A 140 5.20 -20.11 9.20
C CYS A 140 5.53 -21.20 8.16
N TYR A 141 5.07 -21.07 6.91
CA TYR A 141 5.43 -21.99 5.82
C TYR A 141 6.94 -22.11 5.63
N GLY A 142 7.70 -21.02 5.67
CA GLY A 142 9.16 -21.03 5.54
C GLY A 142 9.84 -21.82 6.67
N ALA A 143 9.28 -21.80 7.88
CA ALA A 143 9.75 -22.62 8.99
C ALA A 143 9.48 -24.11 8.77
N GLN A 144 8.29 -24.44 8.31
CA GLN A 144 7.89 -25.81 7.97
C GLN A 144 8.73 -26.36 6.81
N LEU A 145 8.93 -25.58 5.75
CA LEU A 145 9.77 -25.94 4.61
C LEU A 145 11.20 -26.24 5.05
N MET A 146 11.80 -25.38 5.89
CA MET A 146 13.15 -25.59 6.43
C MET A 146 13.24 -26.91 7.18
N MET A 147 12.29 -27.21 8.07
CA MET A 147 12.26 -28.46 8.82
C MET A 147 12.09 -29.67 7.89
N HIS A 148 11.15 -29.58 6.92
CA HIS A 148 10.88 -30.67 5.96
C HIS A 148 12.11 -31.00 5.13
N VAL A 149 12.77 -30.00 4.54
CA VAL A 149 13.95 -30.16 3.67
C VAL A 149 15.16 -30.69 4.43
N LEU A 150 15.31 -30.34 5.72
CA LEU A 150 16.43 -30.75 6.56
C LEU A 150 16.19 -32.05 7.34
N GLY A 151 15.06 -32.75 7.08
CA GLY A 151 14.79 -34.07 7.64
C GLY A 151 14.01 -34.08 8.96
N GLY A 152 13.36 -32.98 9.30
CA GLY A 152 12.32 -32.92 10.33
C GLY A 152 10.98 -33.41 9.81
N LYS A 153 9.91 -33.30 10.59
CA LYS A 153 8.58 -33.75 10.26
C LYS A 153 7.55 -32.64 10.42
N VAL A 154 6.75 -32.44 9.39
CA VAL A 154 5.62 -31.51 9.34
C VAL A 154 4.35 -32.32 9.06
N GLU A 155 3.32 -32.09 9.85
CA GLU A 155 2.05 -32.84 9.79
C GLU A 155 0.86 -31.91 10.00
N LYS A 156 -0.34 -32.36 9.63
CA LYS A 156 -1.58 -31.66 9.95
C LYS A 156 -1.75 -31.57 11.46
N ALA A 157 -1.99 -30.36 11.94
CA ALA A 157 -2.22 -30.14 13.36
C ALA A 157 -3.52 -30.82 13.82
N PRO A 158 -3.51 -31.55 14.96
CA PRO A 158 -4.74 -32.12 15.53
C PRO A 158 -5.73 -31.03 15.94
N VAL A 159 -5.22 -29.88 16.38
CA VAL A 159 -5.98 -28.65 16.67
C VAL A 159 -5.40 -27.53 15.82
N ARG A 160 -6.26 -26.82 15.09
CA ARG A 160 -5.85 -25.65 14.30
C ARG A 160 -5.66 -24.45 15.21
N GLU A 161 -4.59 -23.72 15.05
CA GLU A 161 -4.36 -22.48 15.79
C GLU A 161 -4.57 -21.27 14.85
N TYR A 162 -5.56 -20.46 15.18
CA TYR A 162 -5.86 -19.20 14.50
C TYR A 162 -6.10 -18.09 15.52
N GLY A 163 -5.40 -16.97 15.35
CA GLY A 163 -5.58 -15.81 16.18
C GLY A 163 -4.49 -15.63 17.22
N LYS A 164 -4.84 -14.86 18.26
CA LYS A 164 -3.94 -14.57 19.38
C LYS A 164 -3.78 -15.80 20.26
N THR A 165 -2.53 -16.22 20.43
CA THR A 165 -2.17 -17.41 21.20
C THR A 165 -1.03 -17.08 22.16
N ASP A 166 -1.11 -17.57 23.40
CA ASP A 166 -0.03 -17.43 24.37
C ASP A 166 1.14 -18.36 23.98
N VAL A 167 2.34 -17.82 23.91
CA VAL A 167 3.56 -18.54 23.58
C VAL A 167 4.59 -18.41 24.71
N GLN A 168 5.19 -19.54 25.07
CA GLN A 168 6.32 -19.59 25.98
C GLN A 168 7.62 -19.69 25.16
N VAL A 169 8.56 -18.75 25.36
CA VAL A 169 9.84 -18.67 24.66
C VAL A 169 11.02 -18.94 25.59
N ASN A 170 12.09 -19.50 25.03
CA ASN A 170 13.36 -19.68 25.72
C ASN A 170 14.22 -18.43 25.52
N LYS A 171 14.46 -17.68 26.60
CA LYS A 171 15.27 -16.45 26.58
C LYS A 171 16.74 -16.64 26.22
N ASN A 172 17.24 -17.87 26.24
CA ASN A 172 18.62 -18.16 25.84
C ASN A 172 18.80 -18.19 24.31
N SER A 173 17.68 -18.23 23.54
CA SER A 173 17.71 -18.09 22.10
C SER A 173 18.08 -16.67 21.69
N ALA A 174 18.92 -16.52 20.67
CA ALA A 174 19.27 -15.22 20.12
C ALA A 174 18.03 -14.47 19.59
N LEU A 175 17.02 -15.17 19.09
CA LEU A 175 15.75 -14.57 18.62
C LEU A 175 14.91 -13.95 19.74
N PHE A 176 15.00 -14.50 20.94
CA PHE A 176 14.13 -14.13 22.08
C PHE A 176 14.86 -13.34 23.17
N GLN A 177 16.01 -12.77 22.85
CA GLN A 177 16.73 -11.88 23.74
C GLN A 177 15.85 -10.67 24.07
N ASP A 178 15.70 -10.35 25.36
CA ASP A 178 14.85 -9.28 25.88
C ASP A 178 13.34 -9.40 25.55
N VAL A 179 12.89 -10.55 25.05
CA VAL A 179 11.48 -10.91 24.89
C VAL A 179 10.95 -11.49 26.21
N SER A 180 9.71 -11.22 26.56
CA SER A 180 9.05 -11.79 27.73
C SER A 180 8.93 -13.31 27.59
N GLU A 181 9.22 -14.07 28.67
CA GLU A 181 9.16 -15.54 28.63
C GLU A 181 7.76 -16.05 28.21
N HIS A 182 6.72 -15.33 28.62
CA HIS A 182 5.35 -15.53 28.21
C HIS A 182 4.89 -14.28 27.46
N THR A 183 4.50 -14.45 26.21
CA THR A 183 4.01 -13.36 25.36
C THR A 183 2.90 -13.85 24.44
N VAL A 184 2.27 -12.94 23.69
CA VAL A 184 1.18 -13.27 22.76
C VAL A 184 1.70 -13.22 21.34
N CYS A 185 1.44 -14.27 20.58
CA CYS A 185 1.73 -14.36 19.16
C CYS A 185 0.45 -14.53 18.32
N TRP A 186 0.58 -14.28 17.02
CA TRP A 186 -0.47 -14.54 16.04
C TRP A 186 -0.19 -15.85 15.31
N MET A 187 -1.03 -16.84 15.55
CA MET A 187 -1.01 -18.10 14.83
C MET A 187 -1.97 -18.08 13.65
N SER A 188 -1.56 -18.70 12.53
CA SER A 188 -2.38 -18.86 11.34
C SER A 188 -1.88 -20.06 10.53
N HIS A 189 -2.14 -21.29 11.01
CA HIS A 189 -1.64 -22.49 10.34
C HIS A 189 -2.56 -23.71 10.49
N PHE A 190 -2.51 -24.58 9.47
CA PHE A 190 -3.13 -25.92 9.46
C PHE A 190 -2.15 -27.02 9.79
N ASP A 191 -0.89 -26.83 9.43
CA ASP A 191 0.20 -27.77 9.63
C ASP A 191 1.13 -27.25 10.71
N TYR A 192 1.80 -28.16 11.41
CA TYR A 192 2.74 -27.84 12.46
C TYR A 192 4.00 -28.69 12.36
N ILE A 193 5.09 -28.23 12.94
CA ILE A 193 6.34 -28.97 13.06
C ILE A 193 6.16 -29.97 14.20
N SER A 194 5.97 -31.27 13.86
CA SER A 194 5.84 -32.34 14.87
C SER A 194 7.19 -32.87 15.35
N GLN A 195 8.24 -32.75 14.53
CA GLN A 195 9.60 -33.12 14.89
C GLN A 195 10.60 -32.17 14.25
N VAL A 196 11.49 -31.61 15.06
CA VAL A 196 12.56 -30.75 14.55
C VAL A 196 13.58 -31.55 13.73
N ALA A 197 14.20 -30.89 12.76
CA ALA A 197 15.27 -31.48 11.96
C ALA A 197 16.53 -31.78 12.82
N PRO A 198 17.37 -32.73 12.38
CA PRO A 198 18.62 -33.04 13.08
C PRO A 198 19.50 -31.80 13.35
N GLY A 199 19.92 -31.63 14.60
CA GLY A 199 20.73 -30.49 15.05
C GLY A 199 19.92 -29.24 15.42
N PHE A 200 18.58 -29.29 15.33
CA PHE A 200 17.72 -28.22 15.83
C PHE A 200 17.23 -28.50 17.25
N THR A 201 16.97 -27.42 17.98
CA THR A 201 16.36 -27.45 19.31
C THR A 201 15.12 -26.55 19.30
N ALA A 202 14.01 -27.04 19.86
CA ALA A 202 12.82 -26.22 20.03
C ALA A 202 13.09 -25.12 21.08
N CYS A 203 12.78 -23.86 20.72
CA CYS A 203 13.02 -22.69 21.57
C CYS A 203 11.75 -21.89 21.88
N ALA A 204 10.57 -22.29 21.37
CA ALA A 204 9.26 -21.80 21.80
C ALA A 204 8.19 -22.86 21.63
N LYS A 205 7.11 -22.76 22.44
CA LYS A 205 5.93 -23.65 22.39
C LYS A 205 4.66 -22.90 22.76
N THR A 206 3.51 -23.40 22.27
CA THR A 206 2.17 -23.05 22.78
C THR A 206 1.55 -24.26 23.48
N ALA A 207 0.29 -24.16 23.87
CA ALA A 207 -0.46 -25.30 24.44
C ALA A 207 -0.63 -26.44 23.41
N ASP A 208 -0.85 -26.11 22.14
CA ASP A 208 -1.19 -27.06 21.07
C ASP A 208 -0.06 -27.24 20.04
N CYS A 209 0.93 -26.32 20.01
CA CYS A 209 2.08 -26.39 19.12
C CYS A 209 3.39 -26.58 19.92
N PRO A 210 3.93 -27.82 19.98
CA PRO A 210 5.12 -28.13 20.78
C PRO A 210 6.40 -27.49 20.20
N VAL A 211 6.40 -27.11 18.95
CA VAL A 211 7.52 -26.45 18.26
C VAL A 211 6.98 -25.16 17.60
N ALA A 212 6.68 -24.14 18.41
CA ALA A 212 6.31 -22.82 17.93
C ALA A 212 7.53 -22.04 17.40
N ALA A 213 8.75 -22.39 17.84
CA ALA A 213 10.01 -21.97 17.23
C ALA A 213 11.11 -23.00 17.48
N ALA A 214 12.06 -23.06 16.56
CA ALA A 214 13.24 -23.92 16.65
C ALA A 214 14.48 -23.22 16.08
N GLU A 215 15.65 -23.62 16.57
CA GLU A 215 16.92 -23.03 16.13
C GLU A 215 18.04 -24.04 16.00
N ASN A 216 18.97 -23.77 15.10
CA ASN A 216 20.29 -24.37 14.99
C ASN A 216 21.34 -23.25 14.90
N PRO A 217 21.83 -22.74 16.04
CA PRO A 217 22.75 -21.61 16.09
C PRO A 217 24.07 -21.86 15.35
N GLU A 218 24.56 -23.10 15.35
CA GLU A 218 25.81 -23.47 14.67
C GLU A 218 25.70 -23.23 13.16
N LYS A 219 24.55 -23.54 12.57
CA LYS A 219 24.26 -23.31 11.16
C LYS A 219 23.58 -21.97 10.89
N LYS A 220 23.30 -21.17 11.92
CA LYS A 220 22.57 -19.89 11.86
C LYS A 220 21.18 -20.04 11.24
N LEU A 221 20.48 -21.13 11.54
CA LEU A 221 19.14 -21.43 11.02
C LEU A 221 18.11 -21.28 12.14
N TYR A 222 17.05 -20.54 11.86
CA TYR A 222 16.00 -20.20 12.81
C TYR A 222 14.63 -20.38 12.15
N ALA A 223 13.67 -20.87 12.91
CA ALA A 223 12.31 -21.17 12.45
C ALA A 223 11.28 -20.66 13.45
N ILE A 224 10.27 -19.94 13.02
CA ILE A 224 9.15 -19.44 13.81
C ILE A 224 7.85 -19.87 13.11
N GLN A 225 6.97 -20.61 13.80
CA GLN A 225 5.69 -21.06 13.27
C GLN A 225 4.65 -19.94 13.19
N PHE A 226 4.69 -18.98 14.09
CA PHE A 226 3.79 -17.83 14.12
C PHE A 226 4.30 -16.65 13.26
N HIS A 227 3.52 -15.58 13.21
CA HIS A 227 3.79 -14.39 12.41
C HIS A 227 4.31 -13.24 13.29
N PRO A 228 5.64 -13.03 13.39
CA PRO A 228 6.21 -11.92 14.16
C PRO A 228 6.03 -10.57 13.48
N GLU A 229 5.74 -10.55 12.18
CA GLU A 229 5.57 -9.34 11.37
C GLU A 229 4.25 -8.61 11.64
N VAL A 230 3.22 -9.30 12.13
CA VAL A 230 1.90 -8.69 12.37
C VAL A 230 1.81 -8.05 13.76
N LEU A 231 1.02 -6.99 13.90
CA LEU A 231 0.85 -6.25 15.16
C LEU A 231 0.24 -7.08 16.31
N HIS A 232 -0.45 -8.15 15.98
CA HIS A 232 -1.05 -9.04 16.98
C HIS A 232 -0.01 -9.90 17.72
N THR A 233 1.21 -10.04 17.18
CA THR A 233 2.36 -10.58 17.90
C THR A 233 3.02 -9.44 18.67
N VAL A 234 2.77 -9.39 19.98
CA VAL A 234 3.06 -8.22 20.84
C VAL A 234 4.54 -7.80 20.78
N GLU A 235 5.47 -8.75 20.80
CA GLU A 235 6.91 -8.47 20.76
C GLU A 235 7.57 -8.91 19.42
N GLY A 236 6.77 -9.06 18.36
CA GLY A 236 7.23 -9.57 17.07
C GLY A 236 8.32 -8.71 16.42
N THR A 237 8.19 -7.39 16.49
CA THR A 237 9.23 -6.46 15.99
C THR A 237 10.56 -6.67 16.70
N LYS A 238 10.56 -6.95 18.03
CA LYS A 238 11.78 -7.24 18.78
C LYS A 238 12.42 -8.56 18.32
N MET A 239 11.63 -9.59 18.03
CA MET A 239 12.11 -10.88 17.51
C MET A 239 12.80 -10.72 16.15
N LEU A 240 12.19 -9.94 15.25
CA LEU A 240 12.79 -9.62 13.94
C LEU A 240 14.04 -8.74 14.09
N SER A 241 14.04 -7.76 14.98
CA SER A 241 15.20 -6.95 15.33
C SER A 241 16.36 -7.83 15.85
N ASN A 242 16.07 -8.80 16.70
CA ASN A 242 17.06 -9.75 17.19
C ASN A 242 17.67 -10.57 16.04
N PHE A 243 16.86 -11.02 15.09
CA PHE A 243 17.38 -11.72 13.93
C PHE A 243 18.34 -10.84 13.11
N VAL A 244 17.97 -9.62 12.76
CA VAL A 244 18.81 -8.77 11.90
C VAL A 244 20.05 -8.26 12.62
N TYR A 245 19.98 -7.96 13.93
CA TYR A 245 21.11 -7.41 14.67
C TYR A 245 21.99 -8.47 15.34
N HIS A 246 21.40 -9.45 16.03
CA HIS A 246 22.18 -10.44 16.80
C HIS A 246 22.57 -11.66 15.97
N VAL A 247 21.78 -12.04 14.95
CA VAL A 247 22.07 -13.21 14.13
C VAL A 247 22.75 -12.82 12.81
N CYS A 248 22.21 -11.81 12.10
CA CYS A 248 22.79 -11.34 10.83
C CYS A 248 23.93 -10.33 11.02
N HIS A 249 24.10 -9.77 12.22
CA HIS A 249 25.09 -8.75 12.56
C HIS A 249 25.03 -7.53 11.65
N CYS A 250 23.81 -7.07 11.32
CA CYS A 250 23.60 -5.83 10.59
C CYS A 250 23.91 -4.62 11.50
N SER A 251 24.44 -3.55 10.93
CA SER A 251 24.77 -2.30 11.65
C SER A 251 23.62 -1.31 11.74
N GLY A 252 22.58 -1.46 10.90
CA GLY A 252 21.47 -0.51 10.81
C GLY A 252 21.83 0.75 10.04
N ASP A 253 22.45 0.58 8.88
CA ASP A 253 22.97 1.66 8.02
C ASP A 253 21.93 2.25 7.06
N TRP A 254 20.74 1.67 6.99
CA TRP A 254 19.65 2.14 6.14
C TRP A 254 18.90 3.31 6.80
N ARG A 255 19.41 4.54 6.59
CA ARG A 255 18.90 5.76 7.20
C ARG A 255 18.48 6.76 6.13
N MET A 256 17.37 7.48 6.39
CA MET A 256 16.78 8.37 5.37
C MET A 256 17.58 9.66 5.15
N ASP A 257 18.28 10.19 6.15
CA ASP A 257 19.23 11.29 6.00
C ASP A 257 20.32 10.95 4.97
N SER A 258 21.00 9.82 5.18
CA SER A 258 22.04 9.32 4.28
C SER A 258 21.47 8.97 2.89
N PHE A 259 20.25 8.45 2.83
CA PHE A 259 19.56 8.19 1.57
C PHE A 259 19.37 9.48 0.76
N VAL A 260 18.87 10.56 1.37
CA VAL A 260 18.66 11.86 0.72
C VAL A 260 19.96 12.39 0.13
N GLU A 261 21.04 12.40 0.90
CA GLU A 261 22.36 12.87 0.43
C GLU A 261 22.87 12.08 -0.79
N HIS A 262 22.79 10.74 -0.71
CA HIS A 262 23.20 9.87 -1.80
C HIS A 262 22.35 10.07 -3.06
N GLN A 263 21.02 10.19 -2.91
CA GLN A 263 20.13 10.41 -4.04
C GLN A 263 20.35 11.76 -4.70
N ILE A 264 20.58 12.82 -3.94
CA ILE A 264 20.89 14.15 -4.48
C ILE A 264 22.15 14.07 -5.35
N LYS A 265 23.21 13.42 -4.87
CA LYS A 265 24.44 13.23 -5.63
C LYS A 265 24.20 12.44 -6.91
N ALA A 266 23.49 11.36 -6.80
CA ALA A 266 23.13 10.48 -7.90
C ALA A 266 22.34 11.18 -9.00
N ILE A 267 21.31 11.93 -8.59
CA ILE A 267 20.48 12.69 -9.53
C ILE A 267 21.33 13.74 -10.26
N ARG A 268 22.21 14.46 -9.56
CA ARG A 268 23.11 15.44 -10.16
C ARG A 268 24.04 14.83 -11.20
N GLU A 269 24.67 13.69 -10.88
CA GLU A 269 25.56 12.98 -11.79
C GLU A 269 24.81 12.49 -13.03
N LYS A 270 23.57 11.98 -12.84
CA LYS A 270 22.76 11.45 -13.94
C LYS A 270 22.18 12.54 -14.84
N VAL A 271 21.66 13.60 -14.26
CA VAL A 271 20.97 14.67 -15.00
C VAL A 271 21.97 15.60 -15.70
N GLY A 272 23.12 15.88 -15.07
CA GLY A 272 24.08 16.85 -15.59
C GLY A 272 23.40 18.19 -15.86
N ASP A 273 23.52 18.69 -17.09
CA ASP A 273 22.89 19.92 -17.56
C ASP A 273 21.47 19.71 -18.15
N GLY A 274 20.93 18.48 -18.07
CA GLY A 274 19.65 18.09 -18.65
C GLY A 274 18.45 18.69 -17.91
N LYS A 275 17.29 18.68 -18.59
CA LYS A 275 16.01 19.14 -18.04
C LYS A 275 15.14 17.97 -17.62
N VAL A 276 14.51 18.10 -16.47
CA VAL A 276 13.62 17.09 -15.88
C VAL A 276 12.19 17.61 -15.83
N LEU A 277 11.24 16.80 -16.29
CA LEU A 277 9.81 17.06 -16.20
C LEU A 277 9.18 16.11 -15.18
N LEU A 278 8.32 16.63 -14.31
CA LEU A 278 7.57 15.87 -13.30
C LEU A 278 6.08 16.20 -13.38
N ALA A 279 5.24 15.17 -13.47
CA ALA A 279 3.81 15.30 -13.24
C ALA A 279 3.56 15.31 -11.72
N LEU A 280 3.25 16.48 -11.18
CA LEU A 280 2.98 16.66 -9.76
C LEU A 280 1.49 16.46 -9.50
N SER A 281 1.12 15.35 -8.85
CA SER A 281 -0.29 15.02 -8.57
C SER A 281 -0.84 15.65 -7.27
N GLY A 282 0.03 16.27 -6.46
CA GLY A 282 -0.31 16.73 -5.10
C GLY A 282 -0.30 15.60 -4.05
N GLY A 283 -0.11 14.34 -4.46
CA GLY A 283 0.09 13.22 -3.54
C GLY A 283 1.45 13.27 -2.84
N VAL A 284 1.59 12.53 -1.73
CA VAL A 284 2.82 12.51 -0.92
C VAL A 284 4.05 12.15 -1.76
N ASP A 285 3.98 11.09 -2.59
CA ASP A 285 5.14 10.57 -3.31
C ASP A 285 5.64 11.55 -4.37
N SER A 286 4.75 12.13 -5.16
CA SER A 286 5.09 13.15 -6.16
C SER A 286 5.62 14.43 -5.52
N SER A 287 5.11 14.80 -4.33
CA SER A 287 5.57 15.97 -3.59
C SER A 287 6.96 15.76 -2.99
N VAL A 288 7.23 14.58 -2.42
CA VAL A 288 8.57 14.22 -1.91
C VAL A 288 9.57 14.15 -3.05
N LEU A 289 9.19 13.58 -4.18
CA LEU A 289 10.01 13.56 -5.39
C LEU A 289 10.32 14.96 -5.89
N ALA A 290 9.34 15.88 -5.92
CA ALA A 290 9.55 17.26 -6.31
C ALA A 290 10.56 17.96 -5.37
N GLY A 291 10.42 17.76 -4.06
CA GLY A 291 11.36 18.30 -3.06
C GLY A 291 12.79 17.75 -3.24
N LEU A 292 12.92 16.45 -3.46
CA LEU A 292 14.23 15.80 -3.67
C LEU A 292 14.91 16.31 -4.95
N LEU A 293 14.19 16.34 -6.06
CA LEU A 293 14.69 16.84 -7.34
C LEU A 293 15.02 18.34 -7.27
N SER A 294 14.18 19.14 -6.61
CA SER A 294 14.47 20.57 -6.41
C SER A 294 15.80 20.79 -5.68
N ARG A 295 16.08 20.04 -4.59
CA ARG A 295 17.37 20.11 -3.90
C ARG A 295 18.55 19.61 -4.75
N ALA A 296 18.31 18.66 -5.64
CA ALA A 296 19.36 18.11 -6.47
C ALA A 296 19.73 19.04 -7.64
N ILE A 297 18.74 19.53 -8.40
CA ILE A 297 18.91 20.16 -9.72
C ILE A 297 18.22 21.52 -9.88
N GLY A 298 17.51 22.01 -8.87
CA GLY A 298 16.91 23.35 -8.87
C GLY A 298 16.02 23.61 -10.10
N LYS A 299 16.24 24.71 -10.79
CA LYS A 299 15.46 25.16 -11.97
C LYS A 299 15.57 24.28 -13.22
N GLN A 300 16.40 23.26 -13.22
CA GLN A 300 16.36 22.24 -14.29
C GLN A 300 15.09 21.37 -14.17
N LEU A 301 14.43 21.37 -12.99
CA LEU A 301 13.15 20.72 -12.74
C LEU A 301 11.98 21.62 -13.15
N THR A 302 11.05 21.08 -13.95
CA THR A 302 9.73 21.65 -14.19
C THR A 302 8.66 20.69 -13.69
N CYS A 303 7.83 21.15 -12.74
CA CYS A 303 6.67 20.42 -12.23
C CYS A 303 5.40 20.93 -12.88
N VAL A 304 4.62 20.03 -13.48
CA VAL A 304 3.29 20.33 -14.02
C VAL A 304 2.24 19.77 -13.08
N PHE A 305 1.46 20.66 -12.49
CA PHE A 305 0.33 20.31 -11.60
C PHE A 305 -0.99 20.54 -12.35
N VAL A 306 -1.76 19.49 -12.55
CA VAL A 306 -3.06 19.54 -13.23
C VAL A 306 -4.17 19.69 -12.21
N ASP A 307 -4.77 20.88 -12.14
CA ASP A 307 -5.98 21.13 -11.38
C ASP A 307 -7.20 20.70 -12.20
N HIS A 308 -7.61 19.47 -12.00
CA HIS A 308 -8.73 18.85 -12.72
C HIS A 308 -10.10 19.10 -12.06
N GLY A 309 -10.18 19.91 -11.00
CA GLY A 309 -11.42 20.24 -10.31
C GLY A 309 -11.97 19.14 -9.39
N LEU A 310 -11.34 17.95 -9.35
CA LEU A 310 -11.74 16.84 -8.48
C LEU A 310 -10.83 16.70 -7.26
N LEU A 311 -10.07 17.74 -6.93
CA LEU A 311 -9.21 17.83 -5.76
C LEU A 311 -10.05 18.12 -4.51
N ARG A 312 -9.48 17.88 -3.33
CA ARG A 312 -10.05 18.37 -2.07
C ARG A 312 -10.13 19.89 -2.08
N LYS A 313 -10.98 20.45 -1.22
CA LYS A 313 -11.06 21.91 -1.03
C LYS A 313 -9.68 22.48 -0.67
N ASN A 314 -9.28 23.54 -1.36
CA ASN A 314 -8.00 24.26 -1.21
C ASN A 314 -6.72 23.46 -1.57
N GLU A 315 -6.83 22.18 -1.95
CA GLU A 315 -5.65 21.33 -2.16
C GLU A 315 -4.71 21.87 -3.26
N GLY A 316 -5.25 22.43 -4.33
CA GLY A 316 -4.45 23.04 -5.40
C GLY A 316 -3.67 24.27 -4.91
N ASP A 317 -4.27 25.08 -4.04
CA ASP A 317 -3.63 26.28 -3.47
C ASP A 317 -2.55 25.89 -2.46
N GLU A 318 -2.78 24.86 -1.63
CA GLU A 318 -1.78 24.28 -0.72
C GLU A 318 -0.53 23.78 -1.47
N VAL A 319 -0.72 23.11 -2.61
CA VAL A 319 0.40 22.64 -3.45
C VAL A 319 1.15 23.82 -4.07
N GLU A 320 0.44 24.84 -4.54
CA GLU A 320 1.04 26.04 -5.12
C GLU A 320 1.77 26.89 -4.07
N GLU A 321 1.29 26.92 -2.82
CA GLU A 321 1.99 27.59 -1.70
C GLU A 321 3.36 26.95 -1.45
N VAL A 322 3.47 25.63 -1.51
CA VAL A 322 4.73 24.90 -1.26
C VAL A 322 5.68 24.95 -2.46
N PHE A 323 5.20 24.76 -3.67
CA PHE A 323 6.02 24.57 -4.88
C PHE A 323 5.97 25.74 -5.87
N GLY A 324 5.09 26.72 -5.67
CA GLY A 324 4.94 27.87 -6.52
C GLY A 324 6.09 28.88 -6.37
N LYS A 325 5.95 30.03 -7.02
CA LYS A 325 6.99 31.08 -7.05
C LYS A 325 7.38 31.64 -5.66
N SER A 326 6.45 31.64 -4.73
CA SER A 326 6.65 32.09 -3.33
C SER A 326 7.02 30.93 -2.39
N GLY A 327 7.04 29.71 -2.90
CA GLY A 327 7.31 28.50 -2.12
C GLY A 327 8.79 28.35 -1.74
N THR A 328 9.05 27.36 -0.89
CA THR A 328 10.40 27.10 -0.34
C THR A 328 11.31 26.32 -1.28
N PHE A 329 10.76 25.73 -2.35
CA PHE A 329 11.51 24.86 -3.27
C PHE A 329 11.88 25.58 -4.56
N ASP A 330 13.16 25.53 -4.93
CA ASP A 330 13.67 26.12 -6.17
C ASP A 330 13.41 25.21 -7.38
N LEU A 331 12.28 25.42 -8.07
CA LEU A 331 11.87 24.69 -9.26
C LEU A 331 10.97 25.56 -10.17
N ASN A 332 10.69 25.10 -11.36
CA ASN A 332 9.66 25.70 -12.22
C ASN A 332 8.32 25.01 -11.95
N PHE A 333 7.32 25.77 -11.49
CA PHE A 333 5.98 25.25 -11.23
C PHE A 333 4.98 25.77 -12.25
N VAL A 334 4.21 24.86 -12.84
CA VAL A 334 3.15 25.16 -13.82
C VAL A 334 1.84 24.56 -13.30
N ARG A 335 0.88 25.39 -12.87
CA ARG A 335 -0.48 24.96 -12.56
C ARG A 335 -1.36 25.11 -13.79
N VAL A 336 -1.99 24.01 -14.19
CA VAL A 336 -2.91 23.96 -15.33
C VAL A 336 -4.33 23.83 -14.82
N ASN A 337 -5.15 24.85 -15.00
CA ASN A 337 -6.58 24.74 -14.70
C ASN A 337 -7.29 23.99 -15.84
N ALA A 338 -7.70 22.77 -15.56
CA ALA A 338 -8.38 21.88 -16.51
C ALA A 338 -9.82 21.52 -16.07
N GLN A 339 -10.36 22.17 -15.02
CA GLN A 339 -11.62 21.79 -14.38
C GLN A 339 -12.81 21.67 -15.35
N GLU A 340 -13.05 22.69 -16.20
CA GLU A 340 -14.15 22.66 -17.18
C GLU A 340 -14.02 21.52 -18.17
N ARG A 341 -12.79 21.21 -18.56
CA ARG A 341 -12.45 20.14 -19.50
C ARG A 341 -12.82 18.77 -18.93
N TYR A 342 -12.50 18.54 -17.64
CA TYR A 342 -12.86 17.31 -16.94
C TYR A 342 -14.38 17.19 -16.72
N TYR A 343 -15.06 18.25 -16.28
CA TYR A 343 -16.51 18.21 -16.11
C TYR A 343 -17.22 17.89 -17.41
N LYS A 344 -16.81 18.48 -18.53
CA LYS A 344 -17.36 18.17 -19.85
C LYS A 344 -17.15 16.73 -20.28
N LYS A 345 -16.00 16.13 -19.95
CA LYS A 345 -15.71 14.73 -20.26
C LYS A 345 -16.48 13.73 -19.40
N LEU A 346 -16.80 14.13 -18.19
CA LEU A 346 -17.54 13.32 -17.21
C LEU A 346 -19.07 13.50 -17.31
N GLU A 347 -19.56 14.39 -18.15
CA GLU A 347 -20.97 14.61 -18.37
C GLU A 347 -21.65 13.30 -18.80
N GLY A 348 -22.73 12.91 -18.07
CA GLY A 348 -23.46 11.68 -18.30
C GLY A 348 -22.75 10.38 -17.92
N GLN A 349 -21.52 10.44 -17.39
CA GLN A 349 -20.78 9.25 -16.98
C GLN A 349 -21.15 8.87 -15.54
N THR A 350 -21.71 7.68 -15.38
CA THR A 350 -22.19 7.18 -14.07
C THR A 350 -21.49 5.91 -13.62
N GLU A 351 -20.79 5.23 -14.54
CA GLU A 351 -20.14 3.96 -14.28
C GLU A 351 -18.71 4.21 -13.73
N PRO A 352 -18.33 3.59 -12.58
CA PRO A 352 -17.07 3.88 -11.88
C PRO A 352 -15.82 3.70 -12.73
N GLU A 353 -15.70 2.59 -13.46
CA GLU A 353 -14.52 2.32 -14.29
C GLU A 353 -14.41 3.30 -15.47
N SER A 354 -15.54 3.69 -16.07
CA SER A 354 -15.56 4.72 -17.11
C SER A 354 -15.07 6.06 -16.59
N LYS A 355 -15.50 6.47 -15.39
CA LYS A 355 -15.01 7.70 -14.75
C LYS A 355 -13.49 7.64 -14.50
N ARG A 356 -13.00 6.54 -13.91
CA ARG A 356 -11.57 6.32 -13.63
C ARG A 356 -10.73 6.43 -14.91
N LYS A 357 -11.16 5.76 -15.97
CA LYS A 357 -10.50 5.76 -17.27
C LYS A 357 -10.44 7.15 -17.91
N ILE A 358 -11.58 7.85 -17.93
CA ILE A 358 -11.66 9.22 -18.50
C ILE A 358 -10.74 10.17 -17.72
N ILE A 359 -10.75 10.12 -16.39
CA ILE A 359 -9.92 10.99 -15.55
C ILE A 359 -8.44 10.72 -15.80
N GLY A 360 -8.04 9.45 -15.85
CA GLY A 360 -6.65 9.07 -16.09
C GLY A 360 -6.16 9.44 -17.49
N GLU A 361 -6.94 9.14 -18.55
CA GLU A 361 -6.59 9.48 -19.93
C GLU A 361 -6.49 11.00 -20.12
N GLU A 362 -7.40 11.75 -19.52
CA GLU A 362 -7.40 13.20 -19.65
C GLU A 362 -6.22 13.86 -18.95
N PHE A 363 -5.80 13.30 -17.79
CA PHE A 363 -4.59 13.74 -17.10
C PHE A 363 -3.36 13.67 -18.01
N ILE A 364 -3.19 12.54 -18.70
CA ILE A 364 -2.07 12.36 -19.63
C ILE A 364 -2.13 13.36 -20.78
N ARG A 365 -3.32 13.57 -21.37
CA ARG A 365 -3.47 14.52 -22.49
C ARG A 365 -3.13 15.94 -22.08
N VAL A 366 -3.61 16.40 -20.94
CA VAL A 366 -3.29 17.73 -20.41
C VAL A 366 -1.78 17.84 -20.15
N PHE A 367 -1.19 16.82 -19.53
CA PHE A 367 0.25 16.78 -19.27
C PHE A 367 1.08 16.82 -20.56
N GLU A 368 0.73 16.05 -21.58
CA GLU A 368 1.38 16.05 -22.89
C GLU A 368 1.28 17.41 -23.60
N GLU A 369 0.15 18.09 -23.50
CA GLU A 369 -0.06 19.42 -24.06
C GLU A 369 0.85 20.46 -23.41
N GLU A 370 0.97 20.41 -22.07
CA GLU A 370 1.87 21.30 -21.34
C GLU A 370 3.35 20.96 -21.58
N ALA A 371 3.70 19.68 -21.64
CA ALA A 371 5.06 19.24 -21.96
C ALA A 371 5.52 19.79 -23.32
N LYS A 372 4.64 19.83 -24.32
CA LYS A 372 4.94 20.43 -25.64
C LYS A 372 5.22 21.94 -25.57
N LYS A 373 4.52 22.66 -24.67
CA LYS A 373 4.75 24.10 -24.48
C LYS A 373 6.09 24.37 -23.78
N ILE A 374 6.48 23.48 -22.85
CA ILE A 374 7.76 23.54 -22.13
C ILE A 374 8.93 23.26 -23.08
N GLY A 375 8.71 22.46 -24.12
CA GLY A 375 9.68 22.09 -25.13
C GLY A 375 10.50 20.85 -24.79
N ALA A 376 11.72 20.74 -25.32
CA ALA A 376 12.54 19.56 -25.14
C ALA A 376 12.91 19.33 -23.68
N VAL A 377 12.65 18.13 -23.20
CA VAL A 377 13.05 17.63 -21.87
C VAL A 377 13.91 16.38 -22.06
N ASP A 378 14.88 16.19 -21.19
CA ASP A 378 15.80 15.05 -21.26
C ASP A 378 15.29 13.87 -20.44
N PHE A 379 14.63 14.16 -19.32
CA PHE A 379 14.19 13.14 -18.36
C PHE A 379 12.75 13.37 -17.93
N LEU A 380 12.01 12.27 -17.78
CA LEU A 380 10.73 12.24 -17.07
C LEU A 380 10.96 11.67 -15.66
N ALA A 381 10.42 12.34 -14.64
CA ALA A 381 10.48 11.83 -13.26
C ALA A 381 9.14 11.23 -12.84
N GLN A 382 9.18 10.11 -12.14
CA GLN A 382 8.01 9.40 -11.64
C GLN A 382 8.18 9.01 -10.16
N GLY A 383 7.13 9.19 -9.37
CA GLY A 383 7.10 8.89 -7.95
C GLY A 383 6.76 7.43 -7.63
N THR A 384 7.33 6.49 -8.39
CA THR A 384 7.21 5.05 -8.13
C THR A 384 7.85 4.73 -6.79
N ILE A 385 7.19 3.92 -5.97
CA ILE A 385 7.69 3.43 -4.68
C ILE A 385 7.80 1.91 -4.67
N TYR A 386 8.45 1.33 -3.66
CA TYR A 386 8.77 -0.10 -3.63
C TYR A 386 7.54 -1.03 -3.73
N PRO A 387 6.41 -0.77 -3.07
CA PRO A 387 5.19 -1.56 -3.26
C PRO A 387 4.71 -1.61 -4.72
N ASP A 388 4.79 -0.51 -5.47
CA ASP A 388 4.40 -0.47 -6.89
C ASP A 388 5.28 -1.40 -7.74
N VAL A 389 6.57 -1.48 -7.39
CA VAL A 389 7.54 -2.37 -8.06
C VAL A 389 7.22 -3.84 -7.81
N VAL A 390 6.89 -4.19 -6.57
CA VAL A 390 6.54 -5.56 -6.20
C VAL A 390 5.22 -5.98 -6.86
N GLU A 391 4.20 -5.12 -6.84
CA GLU A 391 2.88 -5.37 -7.44
C GLU A 391 2.92 -5.48 -8.97
N SER A 392 3.84 -4.78 -9.64
CA SER A 392 4.00 -4.86 -11.10
C SER A 392 4.65 -6.14 -11.61
N GLY A 393 4.95 -7.12 -10.74
CA GLY A 393 5.55 -8.40 -11.10
C GLY A 393 7.04 -8.35 -11.41
N LEU A 394 7.69 -7.19 -11.30
CA LEU A 394 9.14 -7.07 -11.45
C LEU A 394 9.91 -7.68 -10.26
N GLY A 395 9.21 -8.07 -9.20
CA GLY A 395 9.72 -8.73 -8.01
C GLY A 395 9.31 -10.20 -7.82
N GLY A 396 8.35 -10.75 -8.58
CA GLY A 396 7.85 -12.14 -8.41
C GLY A 396 6.50 -12.39 -9.10
N GLU A 397 6.09 -13.68 -9.19
CA GLU A 397 4.82 -14.11 -9.78
C GLU A 397 3.61 -13.87 -8.84
N SER A 398 3.43 -12.70 -8.26
CA SER A 398 2.14 -12.37 -7.69
C SER A 398 1.20 -11.99 -8.83
N THR A 399 0.08 -12.71 -8.93
CA THR A 399 -1.01 -12.39 -9.86
C THR A 399 -1.34 -10.90 -9.76
N VAL A 400 -1.24 -10.20 -10.87
CA VAL A 400 -1.57 -8.78 -11.02
C VAL A 400 -2.99 -8.53 -10.52
N ILE A 401 -3.13 -8.14 -9.26
CA ILE A 401 -4.45 -7.88 -8.67
C ILE A 401 -4.85 -6.40 -8.78
N LYS A 402 -3.93 -5.46 -9.08
CA LYS A 402 -4.31 -4.05 -9.24
C LYS A 402 -3.41 -3.27 -10.19
N SER A 403 -3.96 -2.94 -11.35
CA SER A 403 -3.47 -1.92 -12.30
C SER A 403 -3.87 -0.48 -11.92
N HIS A 404 -4.06 -0.15 -10.64
CA HIS A 404 -4.81 1.06 -10.25
C HIS A 404 -3.97 2.28 -9.85
N HIS A 405 -2.64 2.17 -9.70
CA HIS A 405 -1.81 3.32 -9.33
C HIS A 405 -1.10 4.00 -10.51
N ASN A 406 -1.07 3.37 -11.69
CA ASN A 406 -0.60 3.97 -12.95
C ASN A 406 -1.68 3.89 -14.03
N VAL A 407 -2.86 4.45 -13.76
CA VAL A 407 -4.07 4.38 -14.64
C VAL A 407 -3.89 5.09 -15.99
N GLY A 408 -2.73 5.66 -16.25
CA GLY A 408 -2.54 6.41 -17.46
C GLY A 408 -1.41 5.94 -18.39
N GLY A 409 -0.53 5.07 -17.95
CA GLY A 409 0.67 4.76 -18.74
C GLY A 409 1.65 5.94 -18.82
N LEU A 410 2.74 5.75 -19.54
CA LEU A 410 3.67 6.83 -19.86
C LEU A 410 3.10 7.68 -21.02
N PRO A 411 3.33 9.01 -21.03
CA PRO A 411 2.89 9.87 -22.13
C PRO A 411 3.57 9.44 -23.43
N GLU A 412 2.76 9.05 -24.42
CA GLU A 412 3.25 8.53 -25.70
C GLU A 412 3.88 9.62 -26.60
N LYS A 413 3.53 10.89 -26.35
CA LYS A 413 3.87 12.04 -27.18
C LYS A 413 4.93 12.96 -26.56
N VAL A 414 5.53 12.58 -25.44
CA VAL A 414 6.64 13.31 -24.84
C VAL A 414 7.92 12.54 -25.13
N ASP A 415 8.79 13.14 -25.94
CA ASP A 415 10.12 12.58 -26.18
C ASP A 415 11.04 12.91 -25.00
N PHE A 416 11.51 11.88 -24.30
CA PHE A 416 12.53 11.98 -23.26
C PHE A 416 13.54 10.83 -23.40
N LYS A 417 14.74 11.04 -22.91
CA LYS A 417 15.83 10.06 -23.01
C LYS A 417 15.66 8.89 -22.05
N GLU A 418 15.28 9.21 -20.80
CA GLU A 418 15.22 8.23 -19.73
C GLU A 418 14.23 8.64 -18.62
N LEU A 419 13.70 7.62 -17.92
CA LEU A 419 12.85 7.78 -16.74
C LEU A 419 13.72 7.83 -15.47
N ILE A 420 13.38 8.72 -14.52
CA ILE A 420 14.03 8.86 -13.21
C ILE A 420 13.03 8.50 -12.12
N GLU A 421 13.35 7.48 -11.32
CA GLU A 421 12.51 6.95 -10.22
C GLU A 421 13.29 6.87 -8.90
N PRO A 422 13.66 7.98 -8.28
CA PRO A 422 14.55 7.98 -7.11
C PRO A 422 13.95 7.35 -5.85
N LEU A 423 12.61 7.25 -5.76
CA LEU A 423 11.90 6.71 -4.60
C LEU A 423 11.58 5.22 -4.74
N ARG A 424 11.99 4.58 -5.85
CA ARG A 424 11.63 3.21 -6.23
C ARG A 424 11.95 2.15 -5.17
N ASP A 425 12.97 2.38 -4.37
CA ASP A 425 13.43 1.46 -3.32
C ASP A 425 12.77 1.72 -1.96
N LEU A 426 11.90 2.70 -1.83
CA LEU A 426 11.32 3.12 -0.55
C LEU A 426 9.91 2.60 -0.33
N PHE A 427 9.62 2.19 0.91
CA PHE A 427 8.26 2.04 1.39
C PHE A 427 7.62 3.41 1.69
N LYS A 428 6.29 3.45 1.78
CA LYS A 428 5.53 4.70 1.99
C LYS A 428 5.91 5.48 3.25
N ASP A 429 6.22 4.78 4.33
CA ASP A 429 6.68 5.39 5.58
C ASP A 429 8.11 5.94 5.48
N GLU A 430 8.97 5.31 4.68
CA GLU A 430 10.31 5.83 4.37
C GLU A 430 10.22 7.09 3.49
N VAL A 431 9.32 7.09 2.50
CA VAL A 431 9.03 8.30 1.69
C VAL A 431 8.59 9.47 2.57
N ARG A 432 7.74 9.23 3.57
CA ARG A 432 7.34 10.28 4.52
C ARG A 432 8.51 10.82 5.34
N LYS A 433 9.39 9.94 5.82
CA LYS A 433 10.62 10.36 6.52
C LYS A 433 11.53 11.20 5.63
N VAL A 434 11.71 10.80 4.35
CA VAL A 434 12.42 11.60 3.35
C VAL A 434 11.75 12.96 3.15
N GLY A 435 10.42 13.02 3.12
CA GLY A 435 9.68 14.28 3.01
C GLY A 435 9.97 15.24 4.15
N LEU A 436 9.99 14.76 5.40
CA LEU A 436 10.37 15.56 6.57
C LEU A 436 11.82 16.03 6.51
N GLU A 437 12.75 15.16 6.12
CA GLU A 437 14.17 15.49 5.96
C GLU A 437 14.39 16.55 4.88
N LEU A 438 13.57 16.57 3.85
CA LEU A 438 13.55 17.59 2.82
C LEU A 438 12.88 18.91 3.27
N GLY A 439 12.26 18.95 4.45
CA GLY A 439 11.57 20.14 4.98
C GLY A 439 10.20 20.40 4.36
N LEU A 440 9.56 19.35 3.83
CA LEU A 440 8.16 19.44 3.41
C LEU A 440 7.24 19.63 4.64
N PRO A 441 6.18 20.42 4.54
CA PRO A 441 5.24 20.59 5.64
C PRO A 441 4.59 19.27 6.07
N GLU A 442 4.43 19.08 7.38
CA GLU A 442 3.85 17.85 7.94
C GLU A 442 2.46 17.53 7.37
N TYR A 443 1.61 18.54 7.17
CA TYR A 443 0.28 18.35 6.61
C TYR A 443 0.30 17.76 5.19
N LEU A 444 1.37 18.01 4.42
CA LEU A 444 1.57 17.44 3.09
C LEU A 444 2.14 16.02 3.18
N VAL A 445 3.09 15.79 4.08
CA VAL A 445 3.77 14.49 4.27
C VAL A 445 2.84 13.45 4.90
N PHE A 446 2.04 13.84 5.89
CA PHE A 446 1.12 12.94 6.60
C PHE A 446 -0.31 12.99 6.07
N ARG A 447 -0.51 13.60 4.92
CA ARG A 447 -1.80 13.60 4.23
C ARG A 447 -2.33 12.16 4.11
N GLN A 448 -3.60 11.98 4.52
CA GLN A 448 -4.26 10.68 4.37
C GLN A 448 -4.38 10.31 2.88
N PRO A 449 -4.51 9.00 2.55
CA PRO A 449 -4.64 8.54 1.18
C PRO A 449 -5.74 9.28 0.43
N PHE A 450 -5.47 9.60 -0.83
CA PHE A 450 -6.45 10.20 -1.73
C PHE A 450 -6.37 9.47 -3.07
N PRO A 451 -7.52 9.02 -3.61
CA PRO A 451 -7.52 8.22 -4.82
C PRO A 451 -7.07 9.03 -6.04
N GLY A 452 -6.41 8.39 -7.01
CA GLY A 452 -5.98 9.04 -8.24
C GLY A 452 -7.09 9.75 -9.01
N PRO A 453 -8.33 9.19 -9.12
CA PRO A 453 -9.47 9.87 -9.73
C PRO A 453 -10.05 11.01 -8.88
N GLY A 454 -9.50 11.31 -7.72
CA GLY A 454 -9.96 12.37 -6.83
C GLY A 454 -11.38 12.15 -6.32
N LEU A 455 -12.11 13.24 -6.15
CA LEU A 455 -13.51 13.21 -5.70
C LEU A 455 -14.47 12.57 -6.71
N GLY A 456 -14.02 12.30 -7.94
CA GLY A 456 -14.85 11.67 -8.97
C GLY A 456 -15.44 10.31 -8.55
N ILE A 457 -14.71 9.56 -7.71
CA ILE A 457 -15.15 8.25 -7.17
C ILE A 457 -15.77 8.35 -5.75
N ARG A 458 -15.93 9.57 -5.23
CA ARG A 458 -16.67 9.86 -4.01
C ARG A 458 -18.04 10.50 -4.30
N ILE A 459 -18.42 10.57 -5.58
CA ILE A 459 -19.73 11.01 -6.06
C ILE A 459 -20.34 9.83 -6.81
N ILE A 460 -21.29 9.15 -6.18
CA ILE A 460 -22.02 8.04 -6.83
C ILE A 460 -22.82 8.59 -8.01
N GLY A 461 -22.62 7.97 -9.18
CA GLY A 461 -23.24 8.40 -10.41
C GLY A 461 -22.54 9.58 -11.10
N GLU A 462 -23.29 10.42 -11.81
CA GLU A 462 -22.75 11.53 -12.60
C GLU A 462 -22.03 12.58 -11.76
N VAL A 463 -20.86 13.03 -12.23
CA VAL A 463 -20.04 14.07 -11.60
C VAL A 463 -20.36 15.43 -12.20
N THR A 464 -20.75 16.39 -11.38
CA THR A 464 -20.98 17.78 -11.78
C THR A 464 -20.25 18.74 -10.84
N ALA A 465 -19.98 19.97 -11.29
CA ALA A 465 -19.30 20.98 -10.48
C ALA A 465 -20.02 21.24 -9.13
N ASP A 466 -21.37 21.28 -9.12
CA ASP A 466 -22.14 21.47 -7.90
C ASP A 466 -22.01 20.29 -6.93
N LYS A 467 -22.03 19.05 -7.43
CA LYS A 467 -21.84 17.86 -6.60
C LYS A 467 -20.40 17.80 -6.04
N VAL A 468 -19.42 18.16 -6.84
CA VAL A 468 -18.02 18.25 -6.38
C VAL A 468 -17.89 19.27 -5.26
N ARG A 469 -18.49 20.47 -5.39
CA ARG A 469 -18.50 21.48 -4.34
C ARG A 469 -19.13 20.96 -3.03
N ILE A 470 -20.28 20.26 -3.13
CA ILE A 470 -20.93 19.64 -1.96
C ILE A 470 -19.96 18.69 -1.25
N VAL A 471 -19.27 17.82 -2.00
CA VAL A 471 -18.32 16.87 -1.40
C VAL A 471 -17.10 17.60 -0.83
N GLN A 472 -16.55 18.59 -1.54
CA GLN A 472 -15.41 19.39 -1.06
C GLN A 472 -15.73 20.07 0.27
N ASP A 473 -16.87 20.73 0.37
CA ASP A 473 -17.27 21.46 1.58
C ASP A 473 -17.57 20.49 2.73
N SER A 474 -18.29 19.39 2.45
CA SER A 474 -18.61 18.36 3.46
C SER A 474 -17.36 17.63 3.96
N ASP A 475 -16.44 17.24 3.06
CA ASP A 475 -15.17 16.59 3.38
C ASP A 475 -14.25 17.50 4.21
N TYR A 476 -14.22 18.80 3.86
CA TYR A 476 -13.45 19.78 4.60
C TYR A 476 -13.94 19.92 6.04
N ILE A 477 -15.25 20.10 6.25
CA ILE A 477 -15.87 20.19 7.57
C ILE A 477 -15.61 18.91 8.38
N TYR A 478 -15.77 17.75 7.75
CA TYR A 478 -15.58 16.47 8.42
C TYR A 478 -14.15 16.29 8.89
N ARG A 479 -13.16 16.53 8.03
CA ARG A 479 -11.75 16.44 8.39
C ARG A 479 -11.36 17.45 9.48
N GLU A 480 -11.81 18.69 9.34
CA GLU A 480 -11.52 19.74 10.31
C GLU A 480 -12.01 19.37 11.73
N GLU A 481 -13.24 18.89 11.88
CA GLU A 481 -13.80 18.57 13.20
C GLU A 481 -13.19 17.28 13.79
N VAL A 482 -12.88 16.28 12.99
CA VAL A 482 -12.17 15.07 13.46
C VAL A 482 -10.77 15.41 13.93
N ASP A 483 -10.00 16.18 13.15
CA ASP A 483 -8.64 16.61 13.51
C ASP A 483 -8.62 17.46 14.78
N LYS A 484 -9.58 18.37 14.91
CA LYS A 484 -9.76 19.25 16.07
C LYS A 484 -10.06 18.45 17.34
N ALA A 485 -10.98 17.48 17.24
CA ALA A 485 -11.34 16.61 18.35
C ALA A 485 -10.16 15.69 18.75
N ALA A 486 -9.43 15.14 17.79
CA ALA A 486 -8.26 14.30 18.05
C ALA A 486 -7.13 15.11 18.72
N LYS A 487 -6.90 16.34 18.28
CA LYS A 487 -5.94 17.24 18.90
C LYS A 487 -6.31 17.57 20.34
N ALA A 488 -7.57 17.94 20.59
CA ALA A 488 -8.07 18.21 21.95
C ALA A 488 -7.92 16.99 22.86
N TYR A 489 -8.23 15.78 22.36
CA TYR A 489 -8.03 14.55 23.11
C TYR A 489 -6.56 14.33 23.48
N LYS A 490 -5.64 14.60 22.54
CA LYS A 490 -4.19 14.46 22.78
C LYS A 490 -3.69 15.45 23.80
N GLU A 491 -4.14 16.70 23.74
CA GLU A 491 -3.79 17.75 24.72
C GLU A 491 -4.28 17.40 26.14
N GLU A 492 -5.48 16.83 26.26
CA GLU A 492 -6.07 16.44 27.55
C GLU A 492 -5.46 15.16 28.13
N ASN A 493 -5.17 14.17 27.29
CA ASN A 493 -4.81 12.81 27.74
C ASN A 493 -3.32 12.47 27.56
N GLY A 494 -2.51 13.32 26.93
CA GLY A 494 -1.09 13.11 26.66
C GLY A 494 -0.78 11.97 25.67
N LYS A 495 -1.79 11.46 24.94
CA LYS A 495 -1.67 10.38 23.95
C LYS A 495 -2.66 10.59 22.81
N ASP A 496 -2.36 9.97 21.68
CA ASP A 496 -3.22 10.03 20.50
C ASP A 496 -4.61 9.42 20.78
N ALA A 497 -5.62 9.96 20.12
CA ALA A 497 -7.00 9.50 20.26
C ALA A 497 -7.13 8.05 19.73
N PRO A 498 -7.59 7.08 20.55
CA PRO A 498 -7.66 5.67 20.14
C PRO A 498 -8.68 5.42 19.01
N TRP A 499 -9.58 6.37 18.79
CA TRP A 499 -10.60 6.34 17.74
C TRP A 499 -10.16 7.05 16.46
N MET A 500 -8.96 7.66 16.42
CA MET A 500 -8.47 8.39 15.22
C MET A 500 -8.37 7.43 14.03
N PRO A 501 -9.11 7.70 12.93
CA PRO A 501 -9.10 6.81 11.78
C PRO A 501 -7.84 6.97 10.93
N ASN A 502 -7.49 5.93 10.19
CA ASN A 502 -6.40 5.97 9.21
C ASN A 502 -6.81 6.67 7.90
N GLN A 503 -8.09 6.58 7.56
CA GLN A 503 -8.68 7.29 6.43
C GLN A 503 -10.12 7.66 6.74
N TYR A 504 -10.51 8.90 6.43
CA TYR A 504 -11.87 9.42 6.62
C TYR A 504 -12.18 10.50 5.60
N PHE A 505 -13.40 10.51 5.12
CA PHE A 505 -13.85 11.40 4.06
C PHE A 505 -15.38 11.47 3.98
N ALA A 506 -15.88 12.47 3.23
CA ALA A 506 -17.27 12.56 2.83
C ALA A 506 -17.47 12.09 1.39
N ALA A 507 -18.59 11.43 1.12
CA ALA A 507 -19.01 11.00 -0.21
C ALA A 507 -20.47 11.41 -0.47
N LEU A 508 -20.81 11.68 -1.74
CA LEU A 508 -22.18 12.00 -2.15
C LEU A 508 -22.87 10.74 -2.66
N THR A 509 -23.93 10.33 -1.96
CA THR A 509 -24.67 9.09 -2.28
C THR A 509 -25.57 9.19 -3.51
N ASN A 510 -25.72 10.38 -4.09
CA ASN A 510 -26.72 10.72 -5.11
C ASN A 510 -28.19 10.48 -4.68
N MET A 511 -28.43 10.00 -3.46
CA MET A 511 -29.76 9.88 -2.86
C MET A 511 -30.28 11.27 -2.50
N ARG A 512 -31.53 11.52 -2.82
CA ARG A 512 -32.26 12.72 -2.38
C ARG A 512 -33.35 12.36 -1.39
N SER A 513 -33.57 13.22 -0.44
CA SER A 513 -34.61 13.04 0.57
C SER A 513 -35.37 14.33 0.87
N VAL A 514 -36.58 14.18 1.37
CA VAL A 514 -37.36 15.31 1.86
C VAL A 514 -36.80 15.77 3.20
N GLY A 515 -36.58 17.07 3.32
CA GLY A 515 -36.24 17.77 4.56
C GLY A 515 -37.21 18.91 4.83
N VAL A 516 -37.14 19.47 6.02
CA VAL A 516 -37.79 20.72 6.42
C VAL A 516 -36.75 21.64 6.97
N MET A 517 -36.50 22.74 6.30
CA MET A 517 -35.52 23.75 6.70
C MET A 517 -36.15 25.13 6.64
N GLY A 518 -36.27 25.79 7.81
CA GLY A 518 -36.85 27.13 7.89
C GLY A 518 -38.28 27.20 7.36
N ASP A 519 -39.16 26.29 7.80
CA ASP A 519 -40.58 26.19 7.42
C ASP A 519 -40.85 25.81 5.93
N GLU A 520 -39.79 25.57 5.14
CA GLU A 520 -39.92 25.11 3.76
C GLU A 520 -39.54 23.64 3.61
N ARG A 521 -40.22 22.93 2.70
CA ARG A 521 -39.82 21.59 2.29
C ARG A 521 -38.65 21.66 1.32
N THR A 522 -37.58 20.92 1.63
CA THR A 522 -36.44 20.75 0.75
C THR A 522 -36.41 19.34 0.16
N TYR A 523 -35.78 19.18 -1.00
CA TYR A 523 -35.52 17.89 -1.61
C TYR A 523 -34.05 17.85 -2.07
N ASP A 524 -33.16 17.56 -1.10
CA ASP A 524 -31.73 17.74 -1.23
C ASP A 524 -30.99 16.41 -1.09
N TYR A 525 -29.67 16.45 -1.30
CA TYR A 525 -28.82 15.28 -1.25
C TYR A 525 -28.55 14.78 0.17
N ALA A 526 -28.20 13.50 0.24
CA ALA A 526 -27.63 12.87 1.42
C ALA A 526 -26.12 12.66 1.23
N VAL A 527 -25.34 13.08 2.22
CA VAL A 527 -23.91 12.86 2.32
C VAL A 527 -23.64 11.66 3.22
N ALA A 528 -22.73 10.78 2.82
CA ALA A 528 -22.21 9.71 3.64
C ALA A 528 -20.81 10.08 4.18
N LEU A 529 -20.63 9.92 5.48
CA LEU A 529 -19.35 10.01 6.15
C LEU A 529 -18.74 8.61 6.26
N ARG A 530 -17.52 8.45 5.82
CA ARG A 530 -16.76 7.20 5.90
C ARG A 530 -15.53 7.43 6.76
N ALA A 531 -15.27 6.55 7.74
CA ALA A 531 -14.01 6.51 8.46
C ALA A 531 -13.62 5.07 8.76
N VAL A 532 -12.36 4.76 8.56
CA VAL A 532 -11.84 3.41 8.76
C VAL A 532 -10.55 3.38 9.55
N THR A 533 -10.42 2.36 10.39
CA THR A 533 -9.16 1.93 11.00
C THR A 533 -8.64 0.71 10.28
N THR A 534 -7.35 0.71 9.97
CA THR A 534 -6.72 -0.35 9.21
C THR A 534 -5.23 -0.40 9.51
N VAL A 535 -4.62 -1.55 9.25
CA VAL A 535 -3.16 -1.73 9.38
C VAL A 535 -2.49 -1.68 8.00
N ASP A 536 -3.11 -2.31 7.01
CA ASP A 536 -2.51 -2.59 5.70
C ASP A 536 -3.39 -2.21 4.51
N PHE A 537 -4.58 -1.64 4.75
CA PHE A 537 -5.61 -1.35 3.76
C PHE A 537 -6.19 -2.58 3.01
N MET A 538 -5.74 -3.79 3.34
CA MET A 538 -6.35 -5.04 2.83
C MET A 538 -7.66 -5.32 3.57
N THR A 539 -7.63 -5.16 4.88
CA THR A 539 -8.80 -5.21 5.76
C THR A 539 -8.98 -3.87 6.47
N ALA A 540 -10.21 -3.51 6.76
CA ALA A 540 -10.51 -2.29 7.50
C ALA A 540 -11.80 -2.42 8.30
N GLU A 541 -11.82 -1.81 9.48
CA GLU A 541 -13.01 -1.70 10.33
C GLU A 541 -13.51 -0.26 10.31
N SER A 542 -14.82 -0.07 10.50
CA SER A 542 -15.37 1.27 10.69
C SER A 542 -14.83 1.88 11.99
N ALA A 543 -14.30 3.08 11.91
CA ALA A 543 -13.77 3.78 13.07
C ALA A 543 -14.89 4.22 14.03
N GLN A 544 -14.64 4.14 15.32
CA GLN A 544 -15.60 4.53 16.37
C GLN A 544 -15.40 6.01 16.75
N ILE A 545 -15.64 6.93 15.82
CA ILE A 545 -15.58 8.37 16.10
C ILE A 545 -16.64 8.71 17.17
N PRO A 546 -16.30 9.52 18.20
CA PRO A 546 -17.26 9.94 19.22
C PRO A 546 -18.51 10.56 18.59
N PHE A 547 -19.68 10.17 19.12
CA PHE A 547 -20.96 10.60 18.55
C PHE A 547 -21.14 12.13 18.57
N GLU A 548 -20.59 12.79 19.58
CA GLU A 548 -20.62 14.25 19.71
C GLU A 548 -19.86 14.94 18.56
N VAL A 549 -18.74 14.35 18.13
CA VAL A 549 -17.98 14.84 16.98
C VAL A 549 -18.81 14.67 15.71
N LEU A 550 -19.44 13.50 15.50
CA LEU A 550 -20.31 13.25 14.36
C LEU A 550 -21.53 14.18 14.35
N GLN A 551 -22.11 14.49 15.51
CA GLN A 551 -23.21 15.47 15.63
C GLN A 551 -22.76 16.87 15.24
N THR A 552 -21.57 17.30 15.67
CA THR A 552 -21.00 18.59 15.29
C THR A 552 -20.78 18.67 13.79
N VAL A 553 -20.18 17.62 13.19
CA VAL A 553 -19.97 17.51 11.75
C VAL A 553 -21.29 17.59 10.98
N MET A 554 -22.29 16.81 11.39
CA MET A 554 -23.63 16.81 10.79
C MET A 554 -24.26 18.21 10.87
N THR A 555 -24.22 18.84 12.03
CA THR A 555 -24.80 20.18 12.24
C THR A 555 -24.13 21.22 11.34
N ARG A 556 -22.81 21.19 11.22
CA ARG A 556 -22.08 22.09 10.34
C ARG A 556 -22.38 21.82 8.86
N ILE A 557 -22.38 20.56 8.42
CA ILE A 557 -22.69 20.21 7.02
C ILE A 557 -24.09 20.72 6.65
N ILE A 558 -25.10 20.46 7.47
CA ILE A 558 -26.49 20.89 7.17
C ILE A 558 -26.61 22.41 7.12
N ASN A 559 -25.87 23.15 7.96
CA ASN A 559 -25.98 24.61 8.02
C ASN A 559 -25.09 25.32 6.99
N GLU A 560 -23.92 24.78 6.67
CA GLU A 560 -22.90 25.45 5.85
C GLU A 560 -22.92 24.96 4.38
N VAL A 561 -23.36 23.72 4.10
CA VAL A 561 -23.32 23.13 2.76
C VAL A 561 -24.70 23.14 2.11
N ARG A 562 -24.89 24.03 1.13
CA ARG A 562 -26.16 24.12 0.40
C ARG A 562 -26.42 22.86 -0.43
N GLY A 563 -27.67 22.39 -0.42
CA GLY A 563 -28.10 21.21 -1.19
C GLY A 563 -27.93 19.89 -0.45
N VAL A 564 -27.67 19.93 0.87
CA VAL A 564 -27.59 18.75 1.75
C VAL A 564 -28.60 18.90 2.88
N ASN A 565 -29.46 17.90 3.06
CA ASN A 565 -30.43 17.84 4.17
C ASN A 565 -30.32 16.56 5.02
N ARG A 566 -29.35 15.69 4.72
CA ARG A 566 -29.15 14.43 5.44
C ARG A 566 -27.69 13.98 5.45
N VAL A 567 -27.25 13.45 6.58
CA VAL A 567 -25.90 12.90 6.76
C VAL A 567 -26.03 11.47 7.30
N PHE A 568 -25.29 10.52 6.69
CA PHE A 568 -25.14 9.14 7.14
C PHE A 568 -23.72 8.87 7.61
N TYR A 569 -23.57 7.85 8.44
CA TYR A 569 -22.26 7.29 8.79
C TYR A 569 -22.20 5.83 8.34
N ASP A 570 -21.20 5.47 7.53
CA ASP A 570 -21.02 4.11 7.01
C ASP A 570 -20.27 3.24 8.01
N LEU A 571 -20.97 2.20 8.51
CA LEU A 571 -20.47 1.23 9.49
C LEU A 571 -19.86 -0.02 8.85
N THR A 572 -19.80 -0.10 7.52
CA THR A 572 -19.41 -1.33 6.81
C THR A 572 -17.90 -1.56 6.92
N SER A 573 -17.49 -2.76 7.29
CA SER A 573 -16.10 -3.20 7.27
C SER A 573 -15.61 -3.56 5.86
N LYS A 574 -14.33 -3.67 5.66
CA LYS A 574 -13.71 -4.25 4.45
C LYS A 574 -13.00 -5.56 4.82
N PRO A 575 -13.38 -6.73 4.28
CA PRO A 575 -14.61 -6.96 3.52
C PRO A 575 -15.88 -6.83 4.37
N PRO A 576 -17.15 -6.82 3.85
CA PRO A 576 -17.51 -6.99 2.43
C PRO A 576 -17.47 -5.69 1.61
N GLY A 577 -17.47 -4.52 2.24
CA GLY A 577 -17.37 -3.25 1.54
C GLY A 577 -15.94 -2.94 1.07
N THR A 578 -15.81 -1.86 0.30
CA THR A 578 -14.51 -1.23 -0.01
C THR A 578 -14.30 0.00 0.89
N ILE A 579 -13.12 0.61 0.86
CA ILE A 579 -12.91 1.87 1.58
C ILE A 579 -13.56 3.02 0.81
N GLU A 580 -13.20 3.19 -0.47
CA GLU A 580 -13.85 4.17 -1.36
C GLU A 580 -15.21 3.64 -1.85
N PHE A 581 -16.11 4.52 -2.25
CA PHE A 581 -17.48 4.15 -2.67
C PHE A 581 -17.58 3.67 -4.12
N GLU A 582 -16.66 4.13 -4.99
CA GLU A 582 -16.56 3.71 -6.39
C GLU A 582 -15.13 3.40 -6.83
#